data_acc6a694dec50852d7899348a03428a3
#
_entry.id   acc6a694dec50852d7899348a03428a3
#
_cell.length_a   1.000
_cell.length_b   1.000
_cell.length_c   1.000
_cell.angle_alpha   90.00
_cell.angle_beta   90.00
_cell.angle_gamma   90.00
#
_symmetry.space_group_name_H-M   'P 1'
#
loop_
_entity.id
_entity.type
_entity.pdbx_description
1 polymer ?
#
loop_
_entity_poly.entity_id
_entity_poly.type
_entity_poly.pdbx_seq_one_letter_code
_entity_poly.pdbx_strand_id
1 'polypeptide(L)'
;MLLDLGYGTFTGPSGFVTPDKRSVVFTIAQGKRPFSDEYHAGWAHNGGLPLQLWWDNGLKMQPIREILSCEEKMLLERTNCGIEELNHDLEKINSNRMYVKLTTDADEIVINTESVLDASKSVQVVYDRNTKRFFARNAEGKEISRFV
;
A
#
# COMPACT_ATOMS: atom_id res chain seq x y z
N MET A 1 13.72 -2.20 12.83
CA MET A 1 12.74 -2.33 11.71
C MET A 1 11.60 -1.38 11.99
N LEU A 2 11.22 -0.54 11.04
CA LEU A 2 10.04 0.31 11.12
C LEU A 2 8.85 -0.45 10.56
N LEU A 3 7.67 -0.27 11.16
CA LEU A 3 6.41 -0.86 10.68
C LEU A 3 5.69 0.05 9.67
N ASP A 4 6.19 1.24 9.48
CA ASP A 4 5.59 2.24 8.59
C ASP A 4 6.51 2.58 7.41
N LEU A 5 6.00 3.42 6.52
CA LEU A 5 6.71 3.95 5.36
C LEU A 5 7.81 4.96 5.71
N GLY A 6 8.16 5.10 6.97
CA GLY A 6 9.00 6.14 7.50
C GLY A 6 8.23 7.43 7.82
N TYR A 7 8.93 8.35 8.50
CA TYR A 7 8.38 9.65 8.90
C TYR A 7 7.19 9.59 9.89
N GLY A 8 6.99 8.48 10.61
CA GLY A 8 5.90 8.35 11.59
C GLY A 8 4.52 8.42 10.96
N THR A 9 4.34 7.78 9.82
CA THR A 9 3.04 7.71 9.14
C THR A 9 2.05 6.83 9.87
N PHE A 10 2.52 5.84 10.62
CA PHE A 10 1.67 5.04 11.50
C PHE A 10 1.86 5.48 12.95
N THR A 11 0.76 5.87 13.58
CA THR A 11 0.74 6.32 14.98
C THR A 11 -0.37 5.65 15.76
N GLY A 12 -0.36 5.82 17.09
CA GLY A 12 -1.37 5.31 18.00
C GLY A 12 -1.59 3.80 17.88
N PRO A 13 -0.53 2.97 17.91
CA PRO A 13 -0.71 1.53 17.79
C PRO A 13 -1.53 0.99 18.95
N SER A 14 -2.53 0.17 18.60
CA SER A 14 -3.30 -0.62 19.57
C SER A 14 -3.33 -2.06 19.06
N GLY A 15 -3.15 -3.02 19.94
CA GLY A 15 -3.06 -4.41 19.54
C GLY A 15 -3.64 -5.37 20.56
N PHE A 16 -3.92 -6.57 20.08
CA PHE A 16 -4.42 -7.66 20.91
C PHE A 16 -3.98 -9.01 20.31
N VAL A 17 -4.11 -10.05 21.12
CA VAL A 17 -3.93 -11.43 20.68
C VAL A 17 -5.31 -12.05 20.53
N THR A 18 -5.57 -12.59 19.35
CA THR A 18 -6.84 -13.30 19.06
C THR A 18 -6.90 -14.65 19.80
N PRO A 19 -8.09 -15.25 19.96
CA PRO A 19 -8.23 -16.58 20.55
C PRO A 19 -7.40 -17.66 19.84
N ASP A 20 -7.20 -17.53 18.53
CA ASP A 20 -6.35 -18.39 17.70
C ASP A 20 -4.87 -17.97 17.71
N LYS A 21 -4.46 -17.15 18.70
CA LYS A 21 -3.08 -16.72 19.01
C LYS A 21 -2.38 -15.89 17.93
N ARG A 22 -3.14 -15.20 17.10
CA ARG A 22 -2.56 -14.22 16.18
C ARG A 22 -2.36 -12.87 16.90
N SER A 23 -1.22 -12.25 16.72
CA SER A 23 -0.99 -10.87 17.17
C SER A 23 -1.50 -9.92 16.11
N VAL A 24 -2.48 -9.11 16.46
CA VAL A 24 -3.09 -8.12 15.55
C VAL A 24 -2.82 -6.72 16.06
N VAL A 25 -2.44 -5.81 15.17
CA VAL A 25 -2.20 -4.41 15.48
C VAL A 25 -3.03 -3.51 14.56
N PHE A 26 -3.59 -2.47 15.14
CA PHE A 26 -4.24 -1.36 14.47
C PHE A 26 -3.38 -0.12 14.64
N THR A 27 -3.38 0.74 13.62
CA THR A 27 -2.66 2.00 13.64
C THR A 27 -3.53 3.11 13.07
N ILE A 28 -3.14 4.34 13.30
CA ILE A 28 -3.66 5.50 12.59
C ILE A 28 -2.66 5.84 11.48
N ALA A 29 -3.11 5.81 10.23
CA ALA A 29 -2.32 6.29 9.11
C ALA A 29 -2.46 7.82 9.03
N GLN A 30 -1.42 8.53 9.44
CA GLN A 30 -1.38 9.99 9.34
C GLN A 30 -1.13 10.40 7.90
N GLY A 31 -2.03 11.18 7.32
CA GLY A 31 -1.77 11.88 6.07
C GLY A 31 -0.68 12.94 6.24
N LYS A 32 0.05 13.21 5.17
CA LYS A 32 1.03 14.31 5.12
C LYS A 32 0.43 15.57 4.48
N ARG A 33 -0.89 15.72 4.58
CA ARG A 33 -1.59 16.89 4.06
C ARG A 33 -1.39 18.08 5.01
N PRO A 34 -1.38 19.31 4.47
CA PRO A 34 -1.42 20.52 5.30
C PRO A 34 -2.67 20.53 6.20
N PHE A 35 -2.54 21.07 7.40
CA PHE A 35 -3.65 21.19 8.35
C PHE A 35 -4.86 21.94 7.76
N SER A 36 -4.62 22.96 6.92
CA SER A 36 -5.67 23.68 6.20
C SER A 36 -6.53 22.76 5.34
N ASP A 37 -5.89 21.80 4.64
CA ASP A 37 -6.59 20.88 3.74
C ASP A 37 -7.43 19.87 4.52
N GLU A 38 -6.92 19.41 5.67
CA GLU A 38 -7.65 18.54 6.58
C GLU A 38 -8.86 19.27 7.18
N TYR A 39 -8.66 20.51 7.60
CA TYR A 39 -9.74 21.35 8.14
C TYR A 39 -10.86 21.58 7.12
N HIS A 40 -10.53 21.94 5.89
CA HIS A 40 -11.51 22.14 4.82
C HIS A 40 -12.22 20.84 4.41
N ALA A 41 -11.52 19.71 4.48
CA ALA A 41 -12.10 18.41 4.20
C ALA A 41 -13.05 17.90 5.30
N GLY A 42 -12.99 18.50 6.50
CA GLY A 42 -13.78 18.09 7.67
C GLY A 42 -13.33 16.76 8.30
N TRP A 43 -12.15 16.27 7.94
CA TRP A 43 -11.59 15.06 8.53
C TRP A 43 -10.06 15.06 8.42
N ALA A 44 -9.40 14.38 9.35
CA ALA A 44 -7.95 14.18 9.38
C ALA A 44 -7.62 12.71 9.62
N HIS A 45 -6.54 12.26 8.99
CA HIS A 45 -6.01 10.90 9.12
C HIS A 45 -6.99 9.78 8.68
N ASN A 46 -6.49 8.57 8.64
CA ASN A 46 -7.27 7.36 8.35
C ASN A 46 -6.93 6.26 9.35
N GLY A 47 -7.88 5.37 9.61
CA GLY A 47 -7.55 4.09 10.23
C GLY A 47 -6.62 3.31 9.30
N GLY A 48 -5.52 2.82 9.82
CA GLY A 48 -4.67 1.87 9.11
C GLY A 48 -5.38 0.52 8.98
N LEU A 49 -5.00 -0.26 7.98
CA LEU A 49 -5.48 -1.64 7.88
C LEU A 49 -4.98 -2.42 9.10
N PRO A 50 -5.82 -3.27 9.71
CA PRO A 50 -5.37 -4.18 10.74
C PRO A 50 -4.35 -5.16 10.17
N LEU A 51 -3.21 -5.27 10.86
CA LEU A 51 -2.07 -6.09 10.45
C LEU A 51 -1.87 -7.23 11.44
N GLN A 52 -1.68 -8.44 10.91
CA GLN A 52 -1.14 -9.55 11.68
C GLN A 52 0.37 -9.45 11.73
N LEU A 53 0.95 -9.62 12.92
CA LEU A 53 2.38 -9.65 13.15
C LEU A 53 2.82 -11.04 13.58
N TRP A 54 3.99 -11.49 13.13
CA TRP A 54 4.64 -12.71 13.60
C TRP A 54 6.16 -12.61 13.46
N TRP A 55 6.85 -13.49 14.11
CA TRP A 55 8.31 -13.60 14.04
C TRP A 55 8.72 -14.80 13.18
N ASP A 56 9.51 -14.55 12.15
CA ASP A 56 10.14 -15.56 11.30
C ASP A 56 11.45 -14.99 10.73
N ASN A 57 12.57 -15.26 11.39
CA ASN A 57 13.88 -14.66 11.10
C ASN A 57 13.82 -13.13 10.96
N GLY A 58 12.95 -12.50 11.72
CA GLY A 58 12.63 -11.09 11.69
C GLY A 58 11.13 -10.87 11.84
N LEU A 59 10.73 -9.63 12.14
CA LEU A 59 9.32 -9.27 12.24
C LEU A 59 8.69 -9.30 10.85
N LYS A 60 7.62 -10.06 10.72
CA LYS A 60 6.77 -10.14 9.52
C LYS A 60 5.43 -9.51 9.79
N MET A 61 4.81 -8.97 8.76
CA MET A 61 3.47 -8.41 8.83
C MET A 61 2.71 -8.60 7.52
N GLN A 62 1.39 -8.73 7.66
CA GLN A 62 0.46 -8.76 6.53
C GLN A 62 -0.90 -8.26 6.98
N PRO A 63 -1.77 -7.79 6.08
CA PRO A 63 -3.17 -7.58 6.39
C PRO A 63 -3.79 -8.87 6.99
N ILE A 64 -4.70 -8.71 7.95
CA ILE A 64 -5.38 -9.86 8.51
C ILE A 64 -6.23 -10.56 7.43
N ARG A 65 -6.40 -11.88 7.55
CA ARG A 65 -7.15 -12.68 6.56
C ARG A 65 -8.61 -12.24 6.40
N GLU A 66 -9.19 -11.66 7.43
CA GLU A 66 -10.56 -11.16 7.41
C GLU A 66 -10.75 -9.99 6.43
N ILE A 67 -9.70 -9.19 6.19
CA ILE A 67 -9.73 -8.16 5.14
C ILE A 67 -9.76 -8.80 3.75
N LEU A 68 -8.99 -9.85 3.54
CA LEU A 68 -8.98 -10.57 2.26
C LEU A 68 -10.32 -11.25 1.98
N SER A 69 -11.07 -11.62 3.02
CA SER A 69 -12.44 -12.18 2.86
C SER A 69 -13.49 -11.12 2.48
N CYS A 70 -13.14 -9.83 2.52
CA CYS A 70 -14.00 -8.74 2.05
C CYS A 70 -13.90 -8.48 0.55
N GLU A 71 -13.22 -9.33 -0.20
CA GLU A 71 -13.17 -9.24 -1.66
C GLU A 71 -14.58 -9.45 -2.24
N GLU A 72 -15.08 -8.44 -2.94
CA GLU A 72 -16.41 -8.51 -3.57
C GLU A 72 -16.35 -9.09 -4.98
N LYS A 73 -15.27 -8.80 -5.71
CA LYS A 73 -15.16 -9.13 -7.13
C LYS A 73 -13.70 -9.24 -7.58
N MET A 74 -13.41 -10.30 -8.34
CA MET A 74 -12.18 -10.37 -9.13
C MET A 74 -12.27 -9.35 -10.29
N LEU A 75 -11.38 -8.37 -10.30
CA LEU A 75 -11.33 -7.33 -11.33
C LEU A 75 -10.49 -7.76 -12.53
N LEU A 76 -9.38 -8.44 -12.26
CA LEU A 76 -8.45 -8.94 -13.26
C LEU A 76 -7.70 -10.15 -12.72
N GLU A 77 -7.58 -11.18 -13.54
CA GLU A 77 -6.67 -12.30 -13.33
C GLU A 77 -5.92 -12.58 -14.63
N ARG A 78 -4.59 -12.66 -14.54
CA ARG A 78 -3.71 -12.99 -15.67
C ARG A 78 -2.59 -13.91 -15.20
N THR A 79 -2.18 -14.78 -16.08
CA THR A 79 -1.04 -15.67 -15.88
C THR A 79 -0.16 -15.63 -17.12
N ASN A 80 1.14 -15.47 -16.94
CA ASN A 80 2.13 -15.44 -18.01
C ASN A 80 1.83 -14.40 -19.10
N CYS A 81 1.36 -13.21 -18.72
CA CYS A 81 1.10 -12.11 -19.63
C CYS A 81 2.30 -11.14 -19.72
N GLY A 82 2.43 -10.47 -20.86
CA GLY A 82 3.37 -9.37 -21.03
C GLY A 82 2.94 -8.11 -20.30
N ILE A 83 3.89 -7.21 -20.03
CA ILE A 83 3.61 -5.96 -19.30
C ILE A 83 2.67 -5.04 -20.10
N GLU A 84 2.78 -5.00 -21.39
CA GLU A 84 1.91 -4.16 -22.26
C GLU A 84 0.45 -4.63 -22.21
N GLU A 85 0.24 -5.96 -22.27
CA GLU A 85 -1.09 -6.55 -22.17
C GLU A 85 -1.69 -6.31 -20.78
N LEU A 86 -0.88 -6.48 -19.72
CA LEU A 86 -1.30 -6.23 -18.35
C LEU A 86 -1.71 -4.76 -18.15
N ASN A 87 -0.91 -3.82 -18.61
CA ASN A 87 -1.20 -2.39 -18.51
C ASN A 87 -2.48 -2.04 -19.25
N HIS A 88 -2.66 -2.53 -20.48
CA HIS A 88 -3.87 -2.32 -21.25
C HIS A 88 -5.15 -2.82 -20.53
N ASP A 89 -5.06 -3.94 -19.83
CA ASP A 89 -6.19 -4.45 -19.06
C ASP A 89 -6.41 -3.68 -17.75
N LEU A 90 -5.34 -3.22 -17.11
CA LEU A 90 -5.43 -2.38 -15.91
C LEU A 90 -6.08 -1.02 -16.20
N GLU A 91 -5.84 -0.42 -17.35
CA GLU A 91 -6.46 0.84 -17.79
C GLU A 91 -7.99 0.77 -17.85
N LYS A 92 -8.54 -0.42 -18.05
CA LYS A 92 -10.00 -0.65 -18.11
C LYS A 92 -10.64 -0.73 -16.72
N ILE A 93 -9.82 -0.85 -15.66
CA ILE A 93 -10.30 -0.98 -14.29
C ILE A 93 -10.62 0.41 -13.74
N ASN A 94 -11.90 0.68 -13.53
CA ASN A 94 -12.37 1.90 -12.90
C ASN A 94 -12.68 1.63 -11.42
N SER A 95 -11.65 1.53 -10.59
CA SER A 95 -11.79 1.35 -9.14
C SER A 95 -10.64 2.03 -8.40
N ASN A 96 -10.96 2.74 -7.33
CA ASN A 96 -9.98 3.29 -6.38
C ASN A 96 -9.82 2.42 -5.12
N ARG A 97 -10.50 1.26 -5.08
CA ARG A 97 -10.38 0.26 -4.01
C ARG A 97 -10.03 -1.06 -4.65
N MET A 98 -8.82 -1.50 -4.45
CA MET A 98 -8.37 -2.77 -5.01
C MET A 98 -7.29 -3.40 -4.12
N TYR A 99 -7.25 -4.71 -4.14
CA TYR A 99 -6.14 -5.51 -3.64
C TYR A 99 -5.40 -6.08 -4.86
N VAL A 100 -4.10 -5.87 -4.90
CA VAL A 100 -3.25 -6.36 -6.00
C VAL A 100 -2.30 -7.42 -5.45
N LYS A 101 -2.33 -8.61 -6.07
CA LYS A 101 -1.35 -9.66 -5.83
C LYS A 101 -0.59 -9.92 -7.14
N LEU A 102 0.72 -9.75 -7.09
CA LEU A 102 1.59 -9.84 -8.24
C LEU A 102 2.72 -10.82 -7.96
N THR A 103 3.05 -11.66 -8.92
CA THR A 103 4.25 -12.49 -8.93
C THR A 103 5.02 -12.22 -10.21
N THR A 104 6.28 -11.85 -10.09
CA THR A 104 7.14 -11.52 -11.24
C THR A 104 8.60 -11.81 -10.90
N ASP A 105 9.41 -12.01 -11.90
CA ASP A 105 10.88 -12.12 -11.82
C ASP A 105 11.59 -10.80 -12.18
N ALA A 106 10.85 -9.75 -12.53
CA ALA A 106 11.41 -8.44 -12.83
C ALA A 106 12.25 -7.86 -11.68
N ASP A 107 13.31 -7.14 -12.03
CA ASP A 107 14.20 -6.49 -11.07
C ASP A 107 13.55 -5.26 -10.42
N GLU A 108 12.70 -4.56 -11.14
CA GLU A 108 11.94 -3.43 -10.63
C GLU A 108 10.44 -3.63 -10.92
N ILE A 109 9.61 -3.32 -9.94
CA ILE A 109 8.16 -3.26 -10.07
C ILE A 109 7.74 -1.82 -9.78
N VAL A 110 7.04 -1.20 -10.72
CA VAL A 110 6.47 0.15 -10.55
C VAL A 110 4.96 0.07 -10.71
N ILE A 111 4.24 0.43 -9.65
CA ILE A 111 2.79 0.62 -9.69
C ILE A 111 2.52 2.12 -9.75
N ASN A 112 2.02 2.59 -10.89
CA ASN A 112 1.67 3.98 -11.08
C ASN A 112 0.19 4.20 -10.78
N THR A 113 -0.11 5.20 -9.96
CA THR A 113 -1.48 5.65 -9.69
C THR A 113 -1.60 7.10 -10.08
N GLU A 114 -2.53 7.39 -10.97
CA GLU A 114 -2.75 8.74 -11.50
C GLU A 114 -4.09 9.30 -11.03
N SER A 115 -4.11 10.59 -10.74
CA SER A 115 -5.36 11.28 -10.49
C SER A 115 -6.09 11.53 -11.80
N VAL A 116 -7.34 11.10 -11.89
CA VAL A 116 -8.19 11.39 -13.07
C VAL A 116 -8.51 12.88 -13.24
N LEU A 117 -8.30 13.68 -12.19
CA LEU A 117 -8.58 15.12 -12.21
C LEU A 117 -7.34 15.96 -12.51
N ASP A 118 -6.16 15.44 -12.25
CA ASP A 118 -4.90 16.17 -12.37
C ASP A 118 -3.73 15.19 -12.49
N ALA A 119 -3.29 14.94 -13.71
CA ALA A 119 -2.20 14.00 -14.02
C ALA A 119 -0.85 14.37 -13.36
N SER A 120 -0.67 15.64 -12.95
CA SER A 120 0.51 16.06 -12.18
C SER A 120 0.54 15.47 -10.76
N LYS A 121 -0.59 14.95 -10.30
CA LYS A 121 -0.76 14.31 -8.99
C LYS A 121 -0.76 12.79 -9.12
N SER A 122 0.32 12.26 -9.63
CA SER A 122 0.56 10.82 -9.66
C SER A 122 1.50 10.39 -8.55
N VAL A 123 1.35 9.15 -8.12
CA VAL A 123 2.23 8.48 -7.16
C VAL A 123 2.65 7.14 -7.72
N GLN A 124 3.93 6.90 -7.71
CA GLN A 124 4.51 5.61 -8.07
C GLN A 124 4.97 4.89 -6.80
N VAL A 125 4.50 3.67 -6.64
CA VAL A 125 5.01 2.74 -5.63
C VAL A 125 6.01 1.83 -6.31
N VAL A 126 7.24 1.82 -5.82
CA VAL A 126 8.37 1.13 -6.46
C VAL A 126 8.91 0.06 -5.51
N TYR A 127 9.10 -1.13 -6.03
CA TYR A 127 9.92 -2.17 -5.42
C TYR A 127 11.12 -2.47 -6.30
N ASP A 128 12.31 -2.26 -5.77
CA ASP A 128 13.60 -2.61 -6.40
C ASP A 128 14.14 -3.87 -5.73
N ARG A 129 14.20 -4.96 -6.49
CA ARG A 129 14.66 -6.26 -6.03
C ARG A 129 16.16 -6.27 -5.73
N ASN A 130 16.95 -5.56 -6.51
CA ASN A 130 18.42 -5.58 -6.40
C ASN A 130 18.86 -4.92 -5.09
N THR A 131 18.23 -3.80 -4.74
CA THR A 131 18.50 -3.07 -3.50
C THR A 131 17.58 -3.49 -2.35
N LYS A 132 16.58 -4.33 -2.61
CA LYS A 132 15.52 -4.73 -1.66
C LYS A 132 14.80 -3.54 -1.04
N ARG A 133 14.66 -2.47 -1.82
CA ARG A 133 13.99 -1.25 -1.37
C ARG A 133 12.57 -1.20 -1.87
N PHE A 134 11.70 -0.71 -0.99
CA PHE A 134 10.33 -0.36 -1.30
C PHE A 134 10.15 1.12 -0.96
N PHE A 135 9.67 1.94 -1.90
CA PHE A 135 9.52 3.38 -1.70
C PHE A 135 8.43 3.95 -2.61
N ALA A 136 7.98 5.16 -2.31
CA ALA A 136 7.09 5.91 -3.17
C ALA A 136 7.78 7.18 -3.70
N ARG A 137 7.47 7.55 -4.94
CA ARG A 137 7.91 8.79 -5.58
C ARG A 137 6.73 9.52 -6.22
N ASN A 138 6.83 10.84 -6.29
CA ASN A 138 5.82 11.66 -6.95
C ASN A 138 6.02 11.69 -8.47
N ALA A 139 5.14 12.42 -9.19
CA ALA A 139 5.20 12.59 -10.64
C ALA A 139 6.55 13.14 -11.16
N GLU A 140 7.25 13.92 -10.33
CA GLU A 140 8.56 14.50 -10.65
C GLU A 140 9.73 13.52 -10.39
N GLY A 141 9.43 12.30 -9.94
CA GLY A 141 10.42 11.29 -9.58
C GLY A 141 11.06 11.48 -8.20
N LYS A 142 10.61 12.48 -7.42
CA LYS A 142 11.13 12.71 -6.07
C LYS A 142 10.58 11.67 -5.11
N GLU A 143 11.48 11.02 -4.38
CA GLU A 143 11.12 10.07 -3.33
C GLU A 143 10.36 10.79 -2.20
N ILE A 144 9.13 10.36 -1.93
CA ILE A 144 8.22 10.95 -0.93
C ILE A 144 8.02 10.07 0.30
N SER A 145 8.37 8.79 0.21
CA SER A 145 8.44 7.90 1.36
C SER A 145 9.47 6.81 1.08
N ARG A 146 10.12 6.35 2.14
CA ARG A 146 11.20 5.38 2.05
C ARG A 146 11.00 4.28 3.06
N PHE A 147 11.07 3.05 2.57
CA PHE A 147 11.19 1.85 3.39
C PHE A 147 12.65 1.38 3.42
N VAL A 148 13.08 0.97 4.55
CA VAL A 148 14.39 0.33 4.75
C VAL A 148 14.18 -1.07 5.30
#